data_c0fa829aeaccbfe6e7a665ed2d6ecab1
#
_entry.id   c0fa829aeaccbfe6e7a665ed2d6ecab1
#
_cell.length_a   1.000
_cell.length_b   1.000
_cell.length_c   1.000
_cell.angle_alpha   90.00
_cell.angle_beta   90.00
_cell.angle_gamma   90.00
#
_symmetry.space_group_name_H-M   'P 1'
#
loop_
_entity.id
_entity.type
_entity.pdbx_description
1 polymer ?
#
loop_
_entity_poly.entity_id
_entity_poly.type
_entity_poly.pdbx_seq_one_letter_code
_entity_poly.pdbx_strand_id
1 'polypeptide(L)'
;KYLLNLSKEKKIKSIILRYFNVAGADKENRSGLDVKDSNNLIKAVCETALKKRDRIVINGDDYETKDGTPVRDFIHVSDLAEIHLIVGEYMNLNGETEIYNCGYGSGYSVKEVITEMEKILKHNLKKEIGPRRKDDIPYSVANNIKFKEKFNWVPKYNNLNYILKSALEWERKIK
;
A
#
# COMPACT_ATOMS: atom_id res chain seq x y z
N LYS A 1 -15.90 9.60 12.13
CA LYS A 1 -16.88 10.53 12.78
C LYS A 1 -17.00 10.25 14.29
N TYR A 2 -17.22 9.01 14.73
CA TYR A 2 -17.43 8.68 16.16
C TYR A 2 -16.26 9.16 17.05
N LEU A 3 -15.01 8.78 16.73
CA LEU A 3 -13.84 9.20 17.50
C LEU A 3 -13.67 10.73 17.55
N LEU A 4 -13.94 11.43 16.45
CA LEU A 4 -13.87 12.89 16.39
C LEU A 4 -14.93 13.54 17.31
N ASN A 5 -16.13 12.97 17.41
CA ASN A 5 -17.15 13.46 18.31
C ASN A 5 -16.72 13.27 19.78
N LEU A 6 -16.22 12.10 20.16
CA LEU A 6 -15.68 11.86 21.49
C LEU A 6 -14.54 12.81 21.85
N SER A 7 -13.70 13.14 20.87
CA SER A 7 -12.60 14.11 21.07
C SER A 7 -13.11 15.54 21.26
N LYS A 8 -14.15 15.96 20.53
CA LYS A 8 -14.80 17.26 20.74
C LYS A 8 -15.41 17.37 22.13
N GLU A 9 -15.96 16.28 22.66
CA GLU A 9 -16.48 16.17 24.03
C GLU A 9 -15.35 16.03 25.08
N LYS A 10 -14.08 16.12 24.69
CA LYS A 10 -12.89 15.96 25.54
C LYS A 10 -12.82 14.62 26.29
N LYS A 11 -13.52 13.59 25.80
CA LYS A 11 -13.53 12.25 26.40
C LYS A 11 -12.30 11.43 26.03
N ILE A 12 -11.76 11.67 24.81
CA ILE A 12 -10.55 11.00 24.32
C ILE A 12 -9.71 11.95 23.47
N LYS A 13 -8.43 11.65 23.33
CA LYS A 13 -7.58 12.14 22.25
C LYS A 13 -7.30 11.00 21.28
N SER A 14 -7.25 11.26 19.98
CA SER A 14 -7.05 10.22 18.96
C SER A 14 -6.37 10.73 17.72
N ILE A 15 -5.45 9.93 17.17
CA ILE A 15 -4.92 10.14 15.81
C ILE A 15 -5.60 9.13 14.88
N ILE A 16 -6.17 9.64 13.80
CA ILE A 16 -6.82 8.82 12.77
C ILE A 16 -5.89 8.75 11.57
N LEU A 17 -5.33 7.57 11.32
CA LEU A 17 -4.46 7.30 10.18
C LEU A 17 -5.28 6.66 9.05
N ARG A 18 -5.29 7.29 7.88
CA ARG A 18 -5.92 6.77 6.67
C ARG A 18 -4.83 6.22 5.77
N TYR A 19 -4.64 4.89 5.79
CA TYR A 19 -3.67 4.29 4.88
C TYR A 19 -4.23 4.03 3.51
N PHE A 20 -3.32 4.03 2.54
CA PHE A 20 -3.57 3.63 1.17
C PHE A 20 -3.21 2.13 1.01
N ASN A 21 -2.61 1.72 -0.09
CA ASN A 21 -2.31 0.31 -0.29
C ASN A 21 -1.03 -0.09 0.45
N VAL A 22 -1.18 -0.77 1.58
CA VAL A 22 -0.02 -1.28 2.33
C VAL A 22 0.60 -2.45 1.57
N ALA A 23 1.92 -2.44 1.39
CA ALA A 23 2.65 -3.39 0.57
C ALA A 23 4.05 -3.70 1.13
N GLY A 24 4.70 -4.70 0.54
CA GLY A 24 6.01 -5.14 1.01
C GLY A 24 5.94 -6.04 2.24
N ALA A 25 7.10 -6.35 2.77
CA ALA A 25 7.28 -7.12 3.99
C ALA A 25 8.44 -6.56 4.81
N ASP A 26 8.53 -6.92 6.08
CA ASP A 26 9.65 -6.54 6.94
C ASP A 26 11.00 -6.91 6.32
N LYS A 27 11.97 -6.00 6.43
CA LYS A 27 13.32 -6.17 5.83
C LYS A 27 14.06 -7.42 6.28
N GLU A 28 13.77 -7.91 7.48
CA GLU A 28 14.33 -9.15 8.04
C GLU A 28 13.41 -10.35 7.79
N ASN A 29 12.37 -10.16 7.01
CA ASN A 29 11.43 -11.20 6.62
C ASN A 29 10.77 -11.91 7.82
N ARG A 30 10.45 -11.14 8.90
CA ARG A 30 9.79 -11.63 10.13
C ARG A 30 8.27 -11.59 9.99
N SER A 31 7.75 -10.64 9.21
CA SER A 31 6.32 -10.46 8.99
C SER A 31 6.03 -9.91 7.59
N GLY A 32 4.83 -10.20 7.10
CA GLY A 32 4.31 -9.75 5.82
C GLY A 32 2.87 -10.18 5.66
N LEU A 33 2.30 -9.98 4.47
CA LEU A 33 0.92 -10.34 4.19
C LEU A 33 0.76 -11.86 4.08
N ASP A 34 0.07 -12.48 5.04
CA ASP A 34 -0.28 -13.90 5.05
C ASP A 34 -1.81 -14.07 5.06
N VAL A 35 -2.42 -13.85 3.89
CA VAL A 35 -3.87 -14.00 3.67
C VAL A 35 -4.07 -14.85 2.44
N LYS A 36 -4.82 -15.94 2.55
CA LYS A 36 -5.23 -16.79 1.42
C LYS A 36 -6.27 -16.06 0.56
N ASP A 37 -6.28 -16.35 -0.73
CA ASP A 37 -7.27 -15.81 -1.70
C ASP A 37 -7.38 -14.28 -1.69
N SER A 38 -6.26 -13.61 -1.46
CA SER A 38 -6.19 -12.15 -1.40
C SER A 38 -6.43 -11.50 -2.76
N ASN A 39 -7.24 -10.43 -2.77
CA ASN A 39 -7.41 -9.55 -3.93
C ASN A 39 -6.36 -8.43 -3.97
N ASN A 40 -5.35 -8.46 -3.09
CA ASN A 40 -4.25 -7.48 -3.11
C ASN A 40 -3.37 -7.70 -4.33
N LEU A 41 -3.15 -6.63 -5.11
CA LEU A 41 -2.38 -6.69 -6.36
C LEU A 41 -0.96 -7.23 -6.14
N ILE A 42 -0.24 -6.69 -5.13
CA ILE A 42 1.16 -7.10 -4.88
C ILE A 42 1.23 -8.60 -4.54
N LYS A 43 0.30 -9.09 -3.71
CA LYS A 43 0.23 -10.52 -3.39
C LYS A 43 -0.09 -11.36 -4.63
N ALA A 44 -1.10 -10.98 -5.42
CA ALA A 44 -1.45 -11.68 -6.65
C ALA A 44 -0.27 -11.77 -7.64
N VAL A 45 0.49 -10.68 -7.76
CA VAL A 45 1.70 -10.63 -8.60
C VAL A 45 2.78 -11.57 -8.05
N CYS A 46 3.02 -11.58 -6.73
CA CYS A 46 3.99 -12.49 -6.09
C CYS A 46 3.58 -13.95 -6.21
N GLU A 47 2.31 -14.28 -5.97
CA GLU A 47 1.77 -15.64 -6.13
C GLU A 47 1.91 -16.14 -7.58
N THR A 48 1.63 -15.28 -8.57
CA THR A 48 1.81 -15.64 -9.99
C THR A 48 3.27 -15.84 -10.33
N ALA A 49 4.17 -15.01 -9.81
CA ALA A 49 5.61 -15.15 -9.96
C ALA A 49 6.14 -16.50 -9.42
N LEU A 50 5.54 -16.98 -8.34
CA LEU A 50 5.91 -18.26 -7.69
C LEU A 50 5.07 -19.45 -8.16
N LYS A 51 4.23 -19.28 -9.19
CA LYS A 51 3.33 -20.30 -9.73
C LYS A 51 2.31 -20.86 -8.71
N LYS A 52 2.04 -20.10 -7.64
CA LYS A 52 0.97 -20.38 -6.67
C LYS A 52 -0.40 -19.95 -7.23
N ARG A 53 -0.40 -19.01 -8.19
CA ARG A 53 -1.55 -18.52 -8.97
C ARG A 53 -1.26 -18.69 -10.45
N ASP A 54 -2.25 -19.12 -11.24
CA ASP A 54 -2.03 -19.34 -12.68
C ASP A 54 -1.75 -18.04 -13.43
N ARG A 55 -2.52 -16.99 -13.15
CA ARG A 55 -2.42 -15.69 -13.86
C ARG A 55 -2.85 -14.50 -13.01
N ILE A 56 -2.46 -13.31 -13.44
CA ILE A 56 -2.95 -12.04 -12.92
C ILE A 56 -4.15 -11.60 -13.75
N VAL A 57 -5.25 -11.26 -13.07
CA VAL A 57 -6.42 -10.62 -13.72
C VAL A 57 -6.33 -9.12 -13.53
N ILE A 58 -6.20 -8.38 -14.63
CA ILE A 58 -6.25 -6.92 -14.66
C ILE A 58 -7.72 -6.52 -14.78
N ASN A 59 -8.28 -5.92 -13.73
CA ASN A 59 -9.71 -5.60 -13.66
C ASN A 59 -10.03 -4.29 -14.40
N GLY A 60 -10.16 -4.38 -15.71
CA GLY A 60 -10.37 -3.25 -16.64
C GLY A 60 -9.06 -2.59 -17.07
N ASP A 61 -9.04 -2.12 -18.32
CA ASP A 61 -7.90 -1.40 -18.92
C ASP A 61 -8.34 -0.17 -19.71
N ASP A 62 -9.53 0.31 -19.40
CA ASP A 62 -10.20 1.44 -20.05
C ASP A 62 -10.48 2.59 -19.06
N TYR A 63 -9.75 2.66 -17.93
CA TYR A 63 -9.83 3.79 -17.00
C TYR A 63 -9.17 5.05 -17.57
N GLU A 64 -9.62 6.23 -17.14
CA GLU A 64 -9.02 7.52 -17.50
C GLU A 64 -7.66 7.72 -16.78
N THR A 65 -6.69 6.88 -17.15
CA THR A 65 -5.33 6.87 -16.65
C THR A 65 -4.35 6.71 -17.81
N LYS A 66 -3.06 6.92 -17.58
CA LYS A 66 -2.03 6.88 -18.63
C LYS A 66 -2.00 5.57 -19.42
N ASP A 67 -2.26 4.43 -18.78
CA ASP A 67 -2.19 3.11 -19.41
C ASP A 67 -3.51 2.34 -19.36
N GLY A 68 -4.59 3.02 -18.97
CA GLY A 68 -5.93 2.46 -18.88
C GLY A 68 -6.19 1.66 -17.60
N THR A 69 -5.20 1.49 -16.70
CA THR A 69 -5.38 0.73 -15.46
C THR A 69 -5.37 1.63 -14.22
N PRO A 70 -6.06 1.23 -13.13
CA PRO A 70 -6.14 2.05 -11.93
C PRO A 70 -4.77 2.34 -11.30
N VAL A 71 -4.61 3.55 -10.77
CA VAL A 71 -3.39 4.02 -10.09
C VAL A 71 -3.60 3.98 -8.58
N ARG A 72 -2.65 3.42 -7.85
CA ARG A 72 -2.69 3.28 -6.38
C ARG A 72 -1.38 3.70 -5.75
N ASP A 73 -1.48 4.30 -4.56
CA ASP A 73 -0.35 4.64 -3.71
C ASP A 73 0.00 3.41 -2.86
N PHE A 74 1.20 2.87 -3.04
CA PHE A 74 1.69 1.71 -2.32
C PHE A 74 2.69 2.13 -1.26
N ILE A 75 2.27 2.13 0.00
CA ILE A 75 3.15 2.42 1.14
C ILE A 75 3.77 1.12 1.69
N HIS A 76 5.08 1.11 1.88
CA HIS A 76 5.78 -0.03 2.48
C HIS A 76 5.36 -0.21 3.94
N VAL A 77 5.13 -1.46 4.36
CA VAL A 77 4.65 -1.77 5.72
C VAL A 77 5.56 -1.22 6.82
N SER A 78 6.89 -1.20 6.62
CA SER A 78 7.82 -0.65 7.60
C SER A 78 7.74 0.88 7.73
N ASP A 79 7.49 1.61 6.65
CA ASP A 79 7.24 3.05 6.71
C ASP A 79 5.92 3.35 7.41
N LEU A 80 4.89 2.52 7.18
CA LEU A 80 3.63 2.66 7.90
C LEU A 80 3.79 2.36 9.39
N ALA A 81 4.59 1.35 9.76
CA ALA A 81 4.91 1.06 11.16
C ALA A 81 5.63 2.24 11.83
N GLU A 82 6.59 2.86 11.13
CA GLU A 82 7.27 4.08 11.62
C GLU A 82 6.27 5.23 11.85
N ILE A 83 5.32 5.44 10.93
CA ILE A 83 4.24 6.43 11.12
C ILE A 83 3.48 6.18 12.44
N HIS A 84 3.16 4.92 12.76
CA HIS A 84 2.49 4.58 14.02
C HIS A 84 3.33 4.90 15.25
N LEU A 85 4.64 4.66 15.20
CA LEU A 85 5.55 5.04 16.29
C LEU A 85 5.60 6.56 16.48
N ILE A 86 5.78 7.32 15.40
CA ILE A 86 5.80 8.78 15.43
C ILE A 86 4.54 9.36 16.06
N VAL A 87 3.36 8.89 15.65
CA VAL A 87 2.10 9.39 16.22
C VAL A 87 1.87 8.92 17.65
N GLY A 88 2.36 7.72 18.00
CA GLY A 88 2.33 7.21 19.37
C GLY A 88 3.15 8.09 20.33
N GLU A 89 4.37 8.45 19.94
CA GLU A 89 5.22 9.39 20.69
C GLU A 89 4.58 10.78 20.81
N TYR A 90 4.05 11.31 19.71
CA TYR A 90 3.33 12.58 19.72
C TYR A 90 2.14 12.57 20.71
N MET A 91 1.36 11.49 20.74
CA MET A 91 0.25 11.34 21.67
C MET A 91 0.71 11.27 23.13
N ASN A 92 1.82 10.59 23.41
CA ASN A 92 2.42 10.54 24.76
C ASN A 92 2.88 11.92 25.26
N LEU A 93 3.23 12.83 24.34
CA LEU A 93 3.58 14.22 24.62
C LEU A 93 2.36 15.18 24.61
N ASN A 94 1.17 14.68 24.95
CA ASN A 94 -0.08 15.44 24.95
C ASN A 94 -0.55 15.94 23.57
N GLY A 95 -0.23 15.20 22.51
CA GLY A 95 -0.69 15.49 21.16
C GLY A 95 -2.19 15.72 21.04
N GLU A 96 -2.59 16.45 20.02
CA GLU A 96 -3.99 16.77 19.75
C GLU A 96 -4.64 15.75 18.81
N THR A 97 -5.97 15.68 18.84
CA THR A 97 -6.75 14.83 17.93
C THR A 97 -6.63 15.32 16.49
N GLU A 98 -6.15 14.46 15.62
CA GLU A 98 -5.84 14.78 14.23
C GLU A 98 -6.15 13.61 13.27
N ILE A 99 -6.27 13.97 11.98
CA ILE A 99 -6.42 12.99 10.90
C ILE A 99 -5.28 13.19 9.91
N TYR A 100 -4.61 12.09 9.54
CA TYR A 100 -3.53 12.08 8.56
C TYR A 100 -3.75 11.02 7.48
N ASN A 101 -3.40 11.36 6.25
CA ASN A 101 -3.30 10.40 5.16
C ASN A 101 -1.89 9.81 5.14
N CYS A 102 -1.79 8.48 5.11
CA CYS A 102 -0.55 7.73 5.17
C CYS A 102 -0.31 7.00 3.85
N GLY A 103 0.43 7.64 2.97
CA GLY A 103 0.88 7.15 1.67
C GLY A 103 2.09 7.96 1.23
N TYR A 104 2.63 7.68 0.07
CA TYR A 104 3.82 8.36 -0.42
C TYR A 104 3.52 9.67 -1.18
N GLY A 105 2.27 9.85 -1.62
CA GLY A 105 1.86 10.97 -2.48
C GLY A 105 2.23 10.74 -3.94
N SER A 106 2.61 9.53 -4.30
CA SER A 106 2.85 9.05 -5.67
C SER A 106 2.18 7.70 -5.86
N GLY A 107 1.74 7.41 -7.08
CA GLY A 107 1.02 6.16 -7.36
C GLY A 107 1.63 5.41 -8.54
N TYR A 108 1.37 4.11 -8.56
CA TYR A 108 1.71 3.23 -9.67
C TYR A 108 0.44 2.57 -10.20
N SER A 109 0.36 2.43 -11.52
CA SER A 109 -0.73 1.71 -12.18
C SER A 109 -0.58 0.19 -12.01
N VAL A 110 -1.65 -0.55 -12.27
CA VAL A 110 -1.60 -2.03 -12.23
C VAL A 110 -0.56 -2.55 -13.24
N LYS A 111 -0.53 -2.00 -14.45
CA LYS A 111 0.44 -2.40 -15.49
C LYS A 111 1.88 -2.05 -15.10
N GLU A 112 2.12 -0.91 -14.45
CA GLU A 112 3.46 -0.52 -13.95
C GLU A 112 3.95 -1.49 -12.89
N VAL A 113 3.10 -1.90 -11.94
CA VAL A 113 3.44 -2.89 -10.90
C VAL A 113 3.81 -4.24 -11.52
N ILE A 114 3.02 -4.74 -12.49
CA ILE A 114 3.29 -5.99 -13.18
C ILE A 114 4.61 -5.90 -13.96
N THR A 115 4.81 -4.83 -14.72
CA THR A 115 6.03 -4.60 -15.51
C THR A 115 7.27 -4.56 -14.64
N GLU A 116 7.19 -3.93 -13.46
CA GLU A 116 8.34 -3.87 -12.55
C GLU A 116 8.65 -5.25 -11.96
N MET A 117 7.64 -6.08 -11.66
CA MET A 117 7.87 -7.47 -11.25
C MET A 117 8.48 -8.30 -12.38
N GLU A 118 8.01 -8.15 -13.62
CA GLU A 118 8.58 -8.84 -14.79
C GLU A 118 10.08 -8.50 -14.98
N LYS A 119 10.49 -7.25 -14.75
CA LYS A 119 11.91 -6.85 -14.73
C LYS A 119 12.70 -7.54 -13.62
N ILE A 120 12.14 -7.65 -12.42
CA ILE A 120 12.76 -8.36 -11.28
C ILE A 120 12.98 -9.83 -11.62
N LEU A 121 12.01 -10.46 -12.25
CA LEU A 121 12.00 -11.88 -12.60
C LEU A 121 12.80 -12.19 -13.89
N LYS A 122 13.01 -11.20 -14.75
CA LYS A 122 13.57 -11.32 -16.11
C LYS A 122 12.74 -12.21 -17.05
N HIS A 123 11.42 -12.32 -16.79
CA HIS A 123 10.46 -12.99 -17.68
C HIS A 123 9.05 -12.43 -17.48
N ASN A 124 8.20 -12.64 -18.48
CA ASN A 124 6.82 -12.16 -18.44
C ASN A 124 5.94 -13.06 -17.56
N LEU A 125 4.98 -12.43 -16.88
CA LEU A 125 3.94 -13.10 -16.11
C LEU A 125 2.70 -13.36 -16.99
N LYS A 126 2.01 -14.46 -16.74
CA LYS A 126 0.69 -14.69 -17.33
C LYS A 126 -0.30 -13.66 -16.79
N LYS A 127 -0.97 -12.95 -17.69
CA LYS A 127 -1.96 -11.93 -17.35
C LYS A 127 -3.11 -11.96 -18.35
N GLU A 128 -4.28 -11.58 -17.88
CA GLU A 128 -5.49 -11.41 -18.70
C GLU A 128 -6.23 -10.15 -18.26
N ILE A 129 -7.01 -9.56 -19.17
CA ILE A 129 -7.87 -8.44 -18.89
C ILE A 129 -9.25 -8.98 -18.54
N GLY A 130 -9.73 -8.66 -17.36
CA GLY A 130 -11.07 -8.94 -16.90
C GLY A 130 -11.95 -7.68 -16.87
N PRO A 131 -13.21 -7.81 -16.49
CA PRO A 131 -14.12 -6.66 -16.35
C PRO A 131 -13.66 -5.73 -15.23
N ARG A 132 -14.04 -4.46 -15.30
CA ARG A 132 -13.86 -3.52 -14.18
C ARG A 132 -14.50 -4.03 -12.90
N ARG A 133 -13.86 -3.79 -11.77
CA ARG A 133 -14.53 -3.96 -10.47
C ARG A 133 -15.59 -2.87 -10.30
N LYS A 134 -16.70 -3.25 -9.70
CA LYS A 134 -17.74 -2.29 -9.32
C LYS A 134 -17.14 -1.23 -8.37
N ASP A 135 -17.46 0.05 -8.61
CA ASP A 135 -17.07 1.20 -7.79
C ASP A 135 -15.54 1.43 -7.65
N ASP A 136 -14.72 0.81 -8.52
CA ASP A 136 -13.28 1.06 -8.53
C ASP A 136 -12.96 2.40 -9.21
N ILE A 137 -12.10 3.19 -8.59
CA ILE A 137 -11.76 4.56 -9.04
C ILE A 137 -10.45 4.59 -9.81
N PRO A 138 -10.29 5.49 -10.81
CA PRO A 138 -9.06 5.58 -11.60
C PRO A 138 -7.82 5.89 -10.74
N TYR A 139 -7.92 6.83 -9.79
CA TYR A 139 -6.80 7.28 -8.96
C TYR A 139 -7.13 7.21 -7.48
N SER A 140 -6.24 6.59 -6.69
CA SER A 140 -6.26 6.63 -5.25
C SER A 140 -4.83 6.84 -4.74
N VAL A 141 -4.46 8.13 -4.57
CA VAL A 141 -3.12 8.58 -4.16
C VAL A 141 -3.25 9.54 -2.99
N ALA A 142 -2.38 9.41 -1.99
CA ALA A 142 -2.44 10.19 -0.77
C ALA A 142 -2.02 11.64 -1.00
N ASN A 143 -2.78 12.59 -0.47
CA ASN A 143 -2.21 13.88 -0.11
C ASN A 143 -1.68 13.76 1.32
N ASN A 144 -0.36 13.62 1.48
CA ASN A 144 0.33 13.38 2.74
C ASN A 144 1.10 14.60 3.25
N ILE A 145 0.92 15.77 2.63
CA ILE A 145 1.65 17.01 2.96
C ILE A 145 1.50 17.34 4.45
N LYS A 146 0.28 17.31 4.97
CA LYS A 146 -0.01 17.59 6.39
C LYS A 146 0.83 16.74 7.35
N PHE A 147 0.98 15.43 7.04
CA PHE A 147 1.79 14.53 7.89
C PHE A 147 3.28 14.85 7.78
N LYS A 148 3.78 15.01 6.55
CA LYS A 148 5.19 15.33 6.29
C LYS A 148 5.61 16.62 6.98
N GLU A 149 4.83 17.68 6.87
CA GLU A 149 5.13 18.98 7.49
C GLU A 149 5.07 18.92 9.02
N LYS A 150 4.05 18.23 9.58
CA LYS A 150 3.88 18.12 11.03
C LYS A 150 5.01 17.37 11.72
N PHE A 151 5.50 16.29 11.10
CA PHE A 151 6.44 15.36 11.70
C PHE A 151 7.83 15.34 11.03
N ASN A 152 8.07 16.19 10.02
CA ASN A 152 9.27 16.16 9.18
C ASN A 152 9.58 14.76 8.66
N TRP A 153 8.52 13.97 8.35
CA TRP A 153 8.65 12.59 7.98
C TRP A 153 9.20 12.42 6.57
N VAL A 154 10.25 11.61 6.46
CA VAL A 154 10.86 11.22 5.19
C VAL A 154 10.73 9.71 5.03
N PRO A 155 10.03 9.21 4.00
CA PRO A 155 9.90 7.78 3.78
C PRO A 155 11.25 7.14 3.46
N LYS A 156 11.48 5.93 4.00
CA LYS A 156 12.73 5.16 3.80
C LYS A 156 12.62 4.14 2.68
N TYR A 157 11.40 3.69 2.38
CA TYR A 157 11.15 2.56 1.47
C TYR A 157 10.26 2.94 0.28
N ASN A 158 10.20 4.23 -0.11
CA ASN A 158 9.43 4.69 -1.27
C ASN A 158 10.11 4.27 -2.59
N ASN A 159 10.11 2.98 -2.85
CA ASN A 159 10.68 2.39 -4.04
C ASN A 159 9.90 1.12 -4.43
N LEU A 160 9.23 1.12 -5.58
CA LEU A 160 8.39 0.01 -6.03
C LEU A 160 9.18 -1.30 -6.16
N ASN A 161 10.40 -1.24 -6.68
CA ASN A 161 11.26 -2.41 -6.84
C ASN A 161 11.56 -3.07 -5.49
N TYR A 162 11.89 -2.25 -4.48
CA TYR A 162 12.12 -2.73 -3.12
C TYR A 162 10.86 -3.33 -2.49
N ILE A 163 9.72 -2.65 -2.63
CA ILE A 163 8.42 -3.13 -2.16
C ILE A 163 8.11 -4.50 -2.74
N LEU A 164 8.27 -4.67 -4.06
CA LEU A 164 8.00 -5.92 -4.76
C LEU A 164 8.96 -7.04 -4.35
N LYS A 165 10.26 -6.74 -4.21
CA LYS A 165 11.25 -7.73 -3.78
C LYS A 165 10.97 -8.24 -2.36
N SER A 166 10.73 -7.35 -1.41
CA SER A 166 10.42 -7.74 -0.04
C SER A 166 9.14 -8.59 0.05
N ALA A 167 8.09 -8.22 -0.69
CA ALA A 167 6.86 -9.01 -0.78
C ALA A 167 7.09 -10.38 -1.41
N LEU A 168 7.91 -10.46 -2.46
CA LEU A 168 8.23 -11.72 -3.15
C LEU A 168 9.04 -12.67 -2.26
N GLU A 169 10.01 -12.15 -1.52
CA GLU A 169 10.80 -12.93 -0.56
C GLU A 169 9.93 -13.47 0.57
N TRP A 170 9.02 -12.65 1.09
CA TRP A 170 8.04 -13.10 2.08
C TRP A 170 7.15 -14.21 1.51
N GLU A 171 6.61 -14.02 0.31
CA GLU A 171 5.74 -14.99 -0.34
C GLU A 171 6.43 -16.33 -0.62
N ARG A 172 7.77 -16.35 -0.82
CA ARG A 172 8.57 -17.58 -0.92
C ARG A 172 8.67 -18.32 0.41
N LYS A 173 8.71 -17.58 1.52
CA LYS A 173 8.88 -18.12 2.88
C LYS A 173 7.59 -18.76 3.41
N ILE A 174 6.44 -18.16 3.14
CA ILE A 174 5.15 -18.72 3.57
C ILE A 174 4.71 -19.84 2.64
N LYS A 175 4.14 -20.91 3.23
CA LYS A 175 3.69 -22.12 2.52
C LYS A 175 2.28 -21.99 1.99
#